data_f04ec43a7cfa2aaca1c7745d6d20e336
#
_entry.id   f04ec43a7cfa2aaca1c7745d6d20e336
#
_cell.length_a   1.000
_cell.length_b   1.000
_cell.length_c   1.000
_cell.angle_alpha   90.00
_cell.angle_beta   90.00
_cell.angle_gamma   90.00
#
_symmetry.space_group_name_H-M   'P 1'
#
loop_
_entity.id
_entity.type
_entity.pdbx_description
1 polymer ?
#
loop_
_entity_poly.entity_id
_entity_poly.type
_entity_poly.pdbx_seq_one_letter_code
_entity_poly.pdbx_strand_id
1 'polypeptide(L)'
;MRLFFALWPDPQVRAQLAHWGRELHEVCGGRPVRPENLHLTLAFLGNVEEARIAQVEQAASEVAPPACSLTLDRPGYWKRNRIAWAGASVIPMEVQELVAQLRSALTRSNIGFDSKDNAPHVTLLRDAHAPRSMPALPVIEWRLEAFVLVQSVALPAGNRYEIRQCWKR
;
A
#
# COMPACT_ATOMS: atom_id res chain seq x y z
N MET A 1 -7.19 14.29 -10.41
CA MET A 1 -6.83 12.85 -10.43
C MET A 1 -6.67 12.35 -9.01
N ARG A 2 -7.17 11.17 -8.70
CA ARG A 2 -7.01 10.57 -7.38
C ARG A 2 -5.68 9.83 -7.29
N LEU A 3 -4.77 10.29 -6.42
CA LEU A 3 -3.38 9.85 -6.36
C LEU A 3 -2.98 9.33 -4.98
N PHE A 4 -2.02 8.41 -4.96
CA PHE A 4 -1.38 7.95 -3.74
C PHE A 4 0.04 7.43 -4.04
N PHE A 5 0.92 7.48 -3.03
CA PHE A 5 2.23 6.83 -3.06
C PHE A 5 2.14 5.44 -2.45
N ALA A 6 2.86 4.49 -3.01
CA ALA A 6 2.83 3.10 -2.57
C ALA A 6 4.14 2.34 -2.78
N LEU A 7 4.30 1.26 -2.00
CA LEU A 7 5.19 0.16 -2.33
C LEU A 7 4.40 -0.83 -3.20
N TRP A 8 5.00 -1.23 -4.31
CA TRP A 8 4.35 -2.08 -5.32
C TRP A 8 5.04 -3.43 -5.38
N PRO A 9 4.34 -4.54 -5.12
CA PRO A 9 4.97 -5.85 -5.06
C PRO A 9 5.43 -6.32 -6.44
N ASP A 10 6.58 -6.99 -6.46
CA ASP A 10 7.00 -7.76 -7.63
C ASP A 10 6.07 -8.98 -7.86
N PRO A 11 6.17 -9.68 -9.00
CA PRO A 11 5.28 -10.82 -9.28
C PRO A 11 5.32 -11.94 -8.24
N GLN A 12 6.48 -12.21 -7.64
CA GLN A 12 6.63 -13.25 -6.62
C GLN A 12 5.93 -12.86 -5.31
N VAL A 13 6.18 -11.67 -4.81
CA VAL A 13 5.51 -11.14 -3.60
C VAL A 13 4.01 -11.02 -3.83
N ARG A 14 3.60 -10.56 -5.01
CA ARG A 14 2.18 -10.48 -5.40
C ARG A 14 1.50 -11.84 -5.34
N ALA A 15 2.12 -12.89 -5.86
CA ALA A 15 1.58 -14.24 -5.81
C ALA A 15 1.44 -14.75 -4.38
N GLN A 16 2.41 -14.47 -3.50
CA GLN A 16 2.36 -14.82 -2.08
C GLN A 16 1.25 -14.05 -1.35
N LEU A 17 1.07 -12.76 -1.62
CA LEU A 17 -0.03 -11.95 -1.08
C LEU A 17 -1.40 -12.45 -1.56
N ALA A 18 -1.52 -12.84 -2.82
CA ALA A 18 -2.74 -13.41 -3.37
C ALA A 18 -3.07 -14.75 -2.69
N HIS A 19 -2.07 -15.56 -2.36
CA HIS A 19 -2.26 -16.79 -1.57
C HIS A 19 -2.80 -16.46 -0.18
N TRP A 20 -2.23 -15.49 0.53
CA TRP A 20 -2.77 -15.04 1.81
C TRP A 20 -4.23 -14.57 1.68
N GLY A 21 -4.54 -13.85 0.62
CA GLY A 21 -5.91 -13.39 0.35
C GLY A 21 -6.89 -14.55 0.19
N ARG A 22 -6.51 -15.62 -0.48
CA ARG A 22 -7.36 -16.83 -0.62
C ARG A 22 -7.57 -17.53 0.71
N GLU A 23 -6.51 -17.73 1.48
CA GLU A 23 -6.60 -18.38 2.80
C GLU A 23 -7.45 -17.56 3.78
N LEU A 24 -7.27 -16.24 3.80
CA LEU A 24 -8.09 -15.36 4.63
C LEU A 24 -9.54 -15.29 4.17
N HIS A 25 -9.80 -15.39 2.88
CA HIS A 25 -11.16 -15.41 2.33
C HIS A 25 -11.97 -16.59 2.85
N GLU A 26 -11.35 -17.76 3.05
CA GLU A 26 -12.00 -18.94 3.62
C GLU A 26 -12.57 -18.68 5.03
N VAL A 27 -11.91 -17.84 5.82
CA VAL A 27 -12.30 -17.58 7.22
C VAL A 27 -12.95 -16.19 7.44
N CYS A 28 -12.72 -15.25 6.56
CA CYS A 28 -13.21 -13.87 6.69
C CYS A 28 -14.29 -13.51 5.65
N GLY A 29 -14.47 -14.32 4.60
CA GLY A 29 -15.34 -13.95 3.48
C GLY A 29 -14.91 -12.64 2.82
N GLY A 30 -15.89 -11.86 2.37
CA GLY A 30 -15.63 -10.57 1.77
C GLY A 30 -15.24 -10.63 0.29
N ARG A 31 -14.70 -9.52 -0.20
CA ARG A 31 -14.30 -9.35 -1.59
C ARG A 31 -12.77 -9.29 -1.70
N PRO A 32 -12.12 -10.25 -2.37
CA PRO A 32 -10.69 -10.20 -2.59
C PRO A 32 -10.28 -8.98 -3.41
N VAL A 33 -9.20 -8.35 -3.00
CA VAL A 33 -8.51 -7.34 -3.82
C VAL A 33 -7.85 -8.05 -5.00
N ARG A 34 -8.03 -7.53 -6.20
CA ARG A 34 -7.41 -8.10 -7.40
C ARG A 34 -5.89 -8.12 -7.26
N PRO A 35 -5.19 -9.19 -7.67
CA PRO A 35 -3.72 -9.26 -7.52
C PRO A 35 -2.98 -8.06 -8.09
N GLU A 36 -3.40 -7.54 -9.23
CA GLU A 36 -2.81 -6.35 -9.86
C GLU A 36 -2.96 -5.06 -9.06
N ASN A 37 -3.87 -5.03 -8.08
CA ASN A 37 -4.14 -3.89 -7.20
C ASN A 37 -3.51 -4.02 -5.81
N LEU A 38 -2.86 -5.14 -5.52
CA LEU A 38 -2.20 -5.34 -4.22
C LEU A 38 -1.03 -4.38 -4.07
N HIS A 39 -1.02 -3.63 -2.97
CA HIS A 39 0.02 -2.64 -2.67
C HIS A 39 0.01 -2.26 -1.19
N LEU A 40 1.09 -1.62 -0.74
CA LEU A 40 1.15 -0.97 0.57
C LEU A 40 1.17 0.55 0.37
N THR A 41 0.12 1.22 0.83
CA THR A 41 0.02 2.69 0.71
C THR A 41 1.00 3.38 1.66
N LEU A 42 1.77 4.34 1.14
CA LEU A 42 2.69 5.20 1.91
C LEU A 42 2.07 6.55 2.27
N ALA A 43 1.40 7.17 1.31
CA ALA A 43 0.71 8.45 1.51
C ALA A 43 -0.43 8.59 0.50
N PHE A 44 -1.61 8.90 1.00
CA PHE A 44 -2.79 9.12 0.18
C PHE A 44 -3.02 10.62 -0.05
N LEU A 45 -2.99 11.06 -1.32
CA LEU A 45 -3.12 12.47 -1.68
C LEU A 45 -4.57 12.88 -1.96
N GLY A 46 -5.45 11.91 -2.25
CA GLY A 46 -6.79 12.21 -2.71
C GLY A 46 -6.81 12.84 -4.10
N ASN A 47 -7.76 13.74 -4.33
CA ASN A 47 -7.88 14.41 -5.61
C ASN A 47 -6.83 15.52 -5.75
N VAL A 48 -6.00 15.41 -6.79
CA VAL A 48 -4.97 16.38 -7.17
C VAL A 48 -5.31 16.94 -8.54
N GLU A 49 -5.26 18.27 -8.68
CA GLU A 49 -5.43 18.95 -9.95
C GLU A 49 -4.33 18.55 -10.94
N GLU A 50 -4.68 18.39 -12.19
CA GLU A 50 -3.73 17.95 -13.23
C GLU A 50 -2.51 18.88 -13.33
N ALA A 51 -2.74 20.18 -13.22
CA ALA A 51 -1.66 21.19 -13.24
C ALA A 51 -0.65 21.05 -12.09
N ARG A 52 -1.00 20.31 -11.03
CA ARG A 52 -0.14 20.11 -9.87
C ARG A 52 0.60 18.77 -9.85
N ILE A 53 0.36 17.89 -10.82
CA ILE A 53 0.99 16.56 -10.85
C ILE A 53 2.52 16.68 -10.96
N ALA A 54 3.01 17.55 -11.83
CA ALA A 54 4.45 17.79 -11.95
C ALA A 54 5.10 18.22 -10.62
N GLN A 55 4.39 19.01 -9.81
CA GLN A 55 4.84 19.42 -8.49
C GLN A 55 4.88 18.24 -7.50
N VAL A 56 3.90 17.33 -7.56
CA VAL A 56 3.89 16.09 -6.78
C VAL A 56 5.11 15.21 -7.13
N GLU A 57 5.35 15.02 -8.42
CA GLU A 57 6.47 14.21 -8.93
C GLU A 57 7.81 14.83 -8.54
N GLN A 58 7.94 16.15 -8.63
CA GLN A 58 9.15 16.88 -8.22
C GLN A 58 9.41 16.71 -6.71
N ALA A 59 8.39 16.86 -5.87
CA ALA A 59 8.52 16.66 -4.43
C ALA A 59 8.98 15.24 -4.08
N ALA A 60 8.43 14.23 -4.76
CA ALA A 60 8.83 12.84 -4.56
C ALA A 60 10.26 12.55 -5.03
N SER A 61 10.75 13.28 -6.05
CA SER A 61 12.13 13.11 -6.57
C SER A 61 13.21 13.55 -5.56
N GLU A 62 12.84 14.30 -4.53
CA GLU A 62 13.73 14.66 -3.41
C GLU A 62 13.91 13.53 -2.39
N VAL A 63 13.11 12.47 -2.50
CA VAL A 63 13.06 11.36 -1.54
C VAL A 63 13.80 10.15 -2.08
N ALA A 64 14.75 9.64 -1.29
CA ALA A 64 15.51 8.46 -1.68
C ALA A 64 14.61 7.20 -1.61
N PRO A 65 14.63 6.35 -2.66
CA PRO A 65 13.97 5.05 -2.59
C PRO A 65 14.53 4.17 -1.47
N PRO A 66 13.70 3.28 -0.88
CA PRO A 66 14.15 2.41 0.21
C PRO A 66 15.15 1.36 -0.29
N ALA A 67 15.96 0.84 0.63
CA ALA A 67 16.84 -0.30 0.39
C ALA A 67 16.83 -1.20 1.64
N CYS A 68 15.77 -1.98 1.76
CA CYS A 68 15.58 -2.89 2.90
C CYS A 68 14.67 -4.06 2.52
N SER A 69 14.53 -5.02 3.44
CA SER A 69 13.51 -6.06 3.34
C SER A 69 12.39 -5.80 4.34
N LEU A 70 11.15 -5.93 3.88
CA LEU A 70 9.96 -5.90 4.71
C LEU A 70 9.44 -7.33 4.86
N THR A 71 9.38 -7.80 6.11
CA THR A 71 8.85 -9.13 6.43
C THR A 71 7.37 -9.01 6.78
N LEU A 72 6.50 -9.57 5.92
CA LEU A 72 5.09 -9.67 6.21
C LEU A 72 4.82 -11.01 6.91
N ASP A 73 4.56 -10.93 8.20
CA ASP A 73 4.43 -12.08 9.10
C ASP A 73 3.12 -12.05 9.91
N ARG A 74 2.27 -11.05 9.68
CA ARG A 74 1.11 -10.80 10.51
C ARG A 74 -0.14 -10.58 9.68
N PRO A 75 -1.00 -11.59 9.51
CA PRO A 75 -2.36 -11.38 9.02
C PRO A 75 -3.20 -10.68 10.10
N GLY A 76 -4.11 -9.81 9.69
CA GLY A 76 -4.97 -9.11 10.63
C GLY A 76 -6.32 -8.75 10.04
N TYR A 77 -7.19 -8.28 10.92
CA TYR A 77 -8.52 -7.81 10.58
C TYR A 77 -8.86 -6.54 11.38
N TRP A 78 -9.36 -5.53 10.70
CA TRP A 78 -9.89 -4.32 11.34
C TRP A 78 -11.40 -4.26 11.24
N LYS A 79 -12.05 -4.27 12.39
CA LYS A 79 -13.52 -4.27 12.50
C LYS A 79 -14.14 -2.98 11.95
N ARG A 80 -13.50 -1.83 12.16
CA ARG A 80 -14.03 -0.53 11.80
C ARG A 80 -14.33 -0.39 10.31
N ASN A 81 -13.42 -0.80 9.47
CA ASN A 81 -13.51 -0.69 8.01
C ASN A 81 -13.70 -2.04 7.32
N ARG A 82 -13.79 -3.12 8.09
CA ARG A 82 -14.06 -4.49 7.64
C ARG A 82 -13.06 -4.97 6.58
N ILE A 83 -11.79 -4.74 6.82
CA ILE A 83 -10.73 -5.22 5.95
C ILE A 83 -9.86 -6.27 6.62
N ALA A 84 -9.48 -7.30 5.85
CA ALA A 84 -8.41 -8.22 6.21
C ALA A 84 -7.14 -7.82 5.45
N TRP A 85 -6.00 -7.93 6.13
CA TRP A 85 -4.75 -7.33 5.66
C TRP A 85 -3.53 -8.20 5.99
N ALA A 86 -2.45 -7.95 5.26
CA ALA A 86 -1.10 -8.44 5.56
C ALA A 86 -0.26 -7.30 6.13
N GLY A 87 0.42 -7.53 7.23
CA GLY A 87 1.28 -6.57 7.89
C GLY A 87 2.55 -7.20 8.42
N ALA A 88 3.35 -6.39 9.09
CA ALA A 88 4.62 -6.77 9.68
C ALA A 88 4.62 -6.52 11.18
N SER A 89 5.20 -7.44 11.96
CA SER A 89 5.43 -7.26 13.39
C SER A 89 6.46 -6.16 13.65
N VAL A 90 7.44 -6.03 12.75
CA VAL A 90 8.48 -5.00 12.80
C VAL A 90 8.50 -4.24 11.49
N ILE A 91 8.31 -2.93 11.57
CA ILE A 91 8.44 -2.04 10.41
C ILE A 91 9.89 -1.56 10.35
N PRO A 92 10.63 -1.83 9.26
CA PRO A 92 11.98 -1.33 9.08
C PRO A 92 12.05 0.20 9.22
N MET A 93 13.14 0.70 9.80
CA MET A 93 13.34 2.14 9.95
C MET A 93 13.34 2.84 8.59
N GLU A 94 13.86 2.21 7.56
CA GLU A 94 13.91 2.74 6.19
C GLU A 94 12.50 2.98 5.61
N VAL A 95 11.52 2.16 5.98
CA VAL A 95 10.11 2.37 5.59
C VAL A 95 9.52 3.54 6.36
N GLN A 96 9.80 3.66 7.66
CA GLN A 96 9.35 4.78 8.48
C GLN A 96 9.94 6.10 7.97
N GLU A 97 11.23 6.11 7.66
CA GLU A 97 11.93 7.26 7.10
C GLU A 97 11.38 7.65 5.72
N LEU A 98 11.09 6.67 4.86
CA LEU A 98 10.49 6.91 3.55
C LEU A 98 9.14 7.66 3.68
N VAL A 99 8.28 7.20 4.57
CA VAL A 99 6.98 7.85 4.82
C VAL A 99 7.19 9.28 5.37
N ALA A 100 8.10 9.45 6.34
CA ALA A 100 8.38 10.74 6.92
C ALA A 100 8.96 11.73 5.90
N GLN A 101 9.88 11.28 5.05
CA GLN A 101 10.48 12.11 3.99
C GLN A 101 9.45 12.49 2.92
N LEU A 102 8.59 11.55 2.49
CA LEU A 102 7.50 11.85 1.56
C LEU A 102 6.55 12.91 2.13
N ARG A 103 6.09 12.72 3.36
CA ARG A 103 5.19 13.68 4.04
C ARG A 103 5.85 15.07 4.17
N SER A 104 7.12 15.12 4.53
CA SER A 104 7.89 16.36 4.63
C SER A 104 8.02 17.07 3.28
N ALA A 105 8.37 16.35 2.20
CA ALA A 105 8.48 16.90 0.86
C ALA A 105 7.14 17.44 0.34
N LEU A 106 6.06 16.69 0.56
CA LEU A 106 4.70 17.11 0.19
C LEU A 106 4.27 18.37 0.95
N THR A 107 4.56 18.44 2.25
CA THR A 107 4.27 19.62 3.08
C THR A 107 5.02 20.85 2.58
N ARG A 108 6.32 20.73 2.30
CA ARG A 108 7.12 21.85 1.75
C ARG A 108 6.58 22.33 0.40
N SER A 109 6.03 21.43 -0.40
CA SER A 109 5.41 21.74 -1.70
C SER A 109 3.93 22.14 -1.60
N ASN A 110 3.42 22.32 -0.38
CA ASN A 110 2.01 22.67 -0.13
C ASN A 110 1.02 21.69 -0.80
N ILE A 111 1.33 20.39 -0.78
CA ILE A 111 0.49 19.32 -1.29
C ILE A 111 -0.16 18.61 -0.11
N GLY A 112 -1.51 18.58 -0.10
CA GLY A 112 -2.28 17.91 0.93
C GLY A 112 -2.18 16.39 0.83
N PHE A 113 -2.23 15.72 1.98
CA PHE A 113 -2.30 14.26 2.08
C PHE A 113 -3.09 13.86 3.33
N ASP A 114 -3.57 12.61 3.36
CA ASP A 114 -4.21 12.08 4.56
C ASP A 114 -3.17 11.85 5.64
N SER A 115 -3.29 12.59 6.74
CA SER A 115 -2.36 12.55 7.87
C SER A 115 -2.64 11.41 8.87
N LYS A 116 -3.66 10.58 8.63
CA LYS A 116 -3.95 9.45 9.51
C LYS A 116 -2.77 8.48 9.58
N ASP A 117 -2.36 8.18 10.79
CA ASP A 117 -1.34 7.18 11.05
C ASP A 117 -1.98 5.80 11.12
N ASN A 118 -2.08 5.16 9.95
CA ASN A 118 -2.43 3.76 9.88
C ASN A 118 -1.14 2.92 9.87
N ALA A 119 -1.15 1.80 10.60
CA ALA A 119 -0.05 0.85 10.50
C ALA A 119 0.14 0.41 9.04
N PRO A 120 1.38 0.34 8.53
CA PRO A 120 1.64 -0.13 7.17
C PRO A 120 1.05 -1.51 6.93
N HIS A 121 0.27 -1.66 5.88
CA HIS A 121 -0.42 -2.91 5.56
C HIS A 121 -0.73 -3.02 4.06
N VAL A 122 -0.95 -4.25 3.62
CA VAL A 122 -1.53 -4.56 2.32
C VAL A 122 -2.96 -5.04 2.55
N THR A 123 -3.95 -4.32 2.02
CA THR A 123 -5.34 -4.76 2.07
C THR A 123 -5.54 -5.95 1.14
N LEU A 124 -6.04 -7.07 1.68
CA LEU A 124 -6.29 -8.30 0.94
C LEU A 124 -7.77 -8.53 0.66
N LEU A 125 -8.64 -8.20 1.62
CA LEU A 125 -10.09 -8.37 1.53
C LEU A 125 -10.81 -7.12 1.99
N ARG A 126 -11.89 -6.77 1.30
CA ARG A 126 -12.86 -5.73 1.70
C ARG A 126 -14.19 -6.38 2.05
N ASP A 127 -15.02 -5.68 2.81
CA ASP A 127 -16.33 -6.19 3.28
C ASP A 127 -16.20 -7.58 3.95
N ALA A 128 -15.09 -7.79 4.64
CA ALA A 128 -14.79 -9.00 5.37
C ALA A 128 -15.47 -9.00 6.75
N HIS A 129 -15.47 -10.15 7.41
CA HIS A 129 -15.91 -10.29 8.80
C HIS A 129 -14.80 -10.91 9.65
N ALA A 130 -14.89 -10.70 10.96
CA ALA A 130 -13.89 -11.21 11.88
C ALA A 130 -13.82 -12.74 11.84
N PRO A 131 -12.64 -13.34 11.63
CA PRO A 131 -12.48 -14.78 11.71
C PRO A 131 -12.55 -15.26 13.17
N ARG A 132 -12.91 -16.52 13.38
CA ARG A 132 -12.82 -17.15 14.71
C ARG A 132 -11.37 -17.30 15.16
N SER A 133 -10.47 -17.57 14.21
CA SER A 133 -9.02 -17.62 14.42
C SER A 133 -8.31 -17.26 13.11
N MET A 134 -7.14 -16.61 13.22
CA MET A 134 -6.31 -16.34 12.07
C MET A 134 -5.58 -17.61 11.64
N PRO A 135 -5.55 -17.92 10.33
CA PRO A 135 -4.76 -19.03 9.82
C PRO A 135 -3.27 -18.76 10.00
N ALA A 136 -2.49 -19.83 10.15
CA ALA A 136 -1.03 -19.75 10.05
C ALA A 136 -0.66 -19.62 8.56
N LEU A 137 0.04 -18.55 8.21
CA LEU A 137 0.42 -18.24 6.84
C LEU A 137 1.94 -18.19 6.70
N PRO A 138 2.49 -18.62 5.56
CA PRO A 138 3.93 -18.52 5.34
C PRO A 138 4.37 -17.06 5.30
N VAL A 139 5.50 -16.76 5.93
CA VAL A 139 6.10 -15.42 5.95
C VAL A 139 6.45 -14.97 4.53
N ILE A 140 6.19 -13.71 4.23
CA ILE A 140 6.55 -13.10 2.95
C ILE A 140 7.73 -12.15 3.17
N GLU A 141 8.84 -12.41 2.50
CA GLU A 141 9.97 -11.50 2.43
C GLU A 141 9.87 -10.61 1.19
N TRP A 142 9.74 -9.32 1.41
CA TRP A 142 9.58 -8.33 0.35
C TRP A 142 10.77 -7.38 0.31
N ARG A 143 11.62 -7.56 -0.69
CA ARG A 143 12.74 -6.65 -0.93
C ARG A 143 12.25 -5.33 -1.52
N LEU A 144 12.54 -4.24 -0.83
CA LEU A 144 12.12 -2.90 -1.21
C LEU A 144 13.29 -2.14 -1.84
N GLU A 145 13.11 -1.70 -3.09
CA GLU A 145 14.10 -0.93 -3.86
C GLU A 145 13.48 0.27 -4.57
N ALA A 146 12.17 0.41 -4.48
CA ALA A 146 11.43 1.44 -5.21
C ALA A 146 10.15 1.83 -4.46
N PHE A 147 9.63 3.00 -4.80
CA PHE A 147 8.26 3.40 -4.50
C PHE A 147 7.62 4.03 -5.75
N VAL A 148 6.30 4.10 -5.79
CA VAL A 148 5.57 4.54 -6.97
C VAL A 148 4.51 5.58 -6.62
N LEU A 149 4.21 6.44 -7.60
CA LEU A 149 3.00 7.28 -7.62
C LEU A 149 1.95 6.56 -8.46
N VAL A 150 0.77 6.39 -7.91
CA VAL A 150 -0.33 5.64 -8.51
C VAL A 150 -1.56 6.52 -8.67
N GLN A 151 -2.21 6.39 -9.81
CA GLN A 151 -3.52 6.96 -10.06
C GLN A 151 -4.60 5.90 -9.86
N SER A 152 -5.62 6.22 -9.08
CA SER A 152 -6.83 5.42 -8.95
C SER A 152 -7.86 5.89 -9.95
N VAL A 153 -8.24 5.02 -10.88
CA VAL A 153 -9.28 5.27 -11.87
C VAL A 153 -10.52 4.48 -11.48
N ALA A 154 -11.62 5.20 -11.24
CA ALA A 154 -12.90 4.57 -10.92
C ALA A 154 -13.50 3.89 -12.16
N LEU A 155 -13.90 2.63 -12.01
CA LEU A 155 -14.58 1.84 -13.03
C LEU A 155 -15.88 1.28 -12.43
N PRO A 156 -16.87 0.87 -13.27
CA PRO A 156 -18.12 0.26 -12.76
C PRO A 156 -17.88 -0.97 -11.88
N ALA A 157 -16.84 -1.74 -12.15
CA ALA A 157 -16.49 -2.97 -11.43
C ALA A 157 -15.41 -2.77 -10.34
N GLY A 158 -15.15 -1.54 -9.91
CA GLY A 158 -14.13 -1.20 -8.93
C GLY A 158 -13.02 -0.31 -9.48
N ASN A 159 -11.97 -0.10 -8.71
CA ASN A 159 -10.87 0.77 -9.11
C ASN A 159 -9.83 0.01 -9.94
N ARG A 160 -9.29 0.69 -10.95
CA ARG A 160 -8.04 0.29 -11.62
C ARG A 160 -6.94 1.22 -11.15
N TYR A 161 -5.79 0.66 -10.82
CA TYR A 161 -4.62 1.42 -10.42
C TYR A 161 -3.61 1.48 -11.57
N GLU A 162 -3.13 2.68 -11.85
CA GLU A 162 -2.17 2.94 -12.92
C GLU A 162 -0.94 3.60 -12.31
N ILE A 163 0.24 2.96 -12.48
CA ILE A 163 1.50 3.55 -12.04
C ILE A 163 1.84 4.70 -12.97
N ARG A 164 1.97 5.90 -12.39
CA ARG A 164 2.33 7.13 -13.11
C ARG A 164 3.84 7.32 -13.18
N GLN A 165 4.51 7.09 -12.07
CA GLN A 165 5.94 7.28 -11.92
C GLN A 165 6.50 6.27 -10.93
N CYS A 166 7.76 5.86 -11.16
CA CYS A 166 8.50 4.97 -10.28
C CYS A 166 9.86 5.60 -9.94
N TRP A 167 10.19 5.62 -8.66
CA TRP A 167 11.51 6.00 -8.16
C TRP A 167 12.18 4.73 -7.66
N LYS A 168 13.29 4.38 -8.31
CA LYS A 168 14.04 3.15 -8.03
C LYS A 168 15.51 3.51 -7.78
N ARG A 169 16.16 2.74 -6.89
CA ARG A 169 17.62 2.79 -6.69
C ARG A 169 18.36 2.26 -7.88
#